data_4cc76bbbcbdfde21e968f35ed62dc2a8
#
_entry.id   4cc76bbbcbdfde21e968f35ed62dc2a8
#
_cell.length_a   1.000
_cell.length_b   1.000
_cell.length_c   1.000
_cell.angle_alpha   90.00
_cell.angle_beta   90.00
_cell.angle_gamma   90.00
#
_symmetry.space_group_name_H-M   'P 1'
#
loop_
_entity.id
_entity.type
_entity.pdbx_description
1 polymer ?
#
loop_
_entity_poly.entity_id
_entity_poly.type
_entity_poly.pdbx_seq_one_letter_code
_entity_poly.pdbx_strand_id
1 'polypeptide(L)'
;MEDKKLLKYTDFIKNHPELPEVDGCHFVTFCCWTDVTSYLIVNAKGSSLNIIPVHAKIVKGSAADGSAEYEYFIDEKEYNTELESKFKDTHRITKTRAKHRSGYHDHGTSKCYYHLSDEPREYYDPSF
;
A
#
# COMPACT_ATOMS: atom_id res chain seq x y z
N MET A 1 8.88 19.15 -15.31
CA MET A 1 8.92 18.19 -14.18
C MET A 1 7.65 18.35 -13.36
N GLU A 2 6.92 17.28 -13.21
CA GLU A 2 5.65 17.32 -12.51
C GLU A 2 5.84 17.01 -11.05
N ASP A 3 5.41 17.94 -10.20
CA ASP A 3 5.52 17.75 -8.76
C ASP A 3 4.47 16.75 -8.27
N LYS A 4 4.86 15.91 -7.32
CA LYS A 4 3.94 15.01 -6.65
C LYS A 4 2.97 15.82 -5.79
N LYS A 5 1.72 15.43 -5.80
CA LYS A 5 0.69 16.05 -4.96
C LYS A 5 0.40 15.13 -3.79
N LEU A 6 1.17 15.25 -2.73
CA LEU A 6 1.07 14.39 -1.55
C LEU A 6 0.03 14.92 -0.56
N LEU A 7 -0.93 14.07 -0.20
CA LEU A 7 -1.92 14.34 0.83
C LEU A 7 -1.76 13.30 1.93
N LYS A 8 -2.01 13.69 3.17
CA LYS A 8 -2.07 12.71 4.26
C LYS A 8 -3.10 11.66 3.91
N TYR A 9 -2.81 10.39 4.23
CA TYR A 9 -3.69 9.29 3.85
C TYR A 9 -5.12 9.47 4.40
N THR A 10 -5.26 10.01 5.59
CA THR A 10 -6.58 10.25 6.18
C THR A 10 -7.40 11.28 5.40
N ASP A 11 -6.74 12.36 4.96
CA ASP A 11 -7.38 13.39 4.13
C ASP A 11 -7.71 12.86 2.74
N PHE A 12 -6.81 12.06 2.17
CA PHE A 12 -7.02 11.45 0.87
C PHE A 12 -8.26 10.55 0.88
N ILE A 13 -8.38 9.67 1.86
CA ILE A 13 -9.53 8.77 1.98
C ILE A 13 -10.82 9.55 2.18
N LYS A 14 -10.78 10.61 2.98
CA LYS A 14 -11.94 11.48 3.21
C LYS A 14 -12.41 12.17 1.93
N ASN A 15 -11.46 12.57 1.07
CA ASN A 15 -11.77 13.25 -0.19
C ASN A 15 -12.15 12.29 -1.33
N HIS A 16 -11.94 10.99 -1.15
CA HIS A 16 -12.20 9.98 -2.16
C HIS A 16 -13.08 8.85 -1.62
N PRO A 17 -14.39 9.14 -1.36
CA PRO A 17 -15.29 8.11 -0.83
C PRO A 17 -15.55 6.97 -1.82
N GLU A 18 -15.16 7.13 -3.08
CA GLU A 18 -15.27 6.10 -4.11
C GLU A 18 -14.24 4.98 -3.97
N LEU A 19 -13.22 5.16 -3.12
CA LEU A 19 -12.20 4.14 -2.92
C LEU A 19 -12.81 2.82 -2.42
N PRO A 20 -12.37 1.68 -2.97
CA PRO A 20 -12.88 0.39 -2.51
C PRO A 20 -12.42 0.08 -1.09
N GLU A 21 -13.25 -0.65 -0.40
CA GLU A 21 -12.97 -1.14 0.95
C GLU A 21 -13.13 -2.66 0.94
N VAL A 22 -12.09 -3.37 1.35
CA VAL A 22 -12.07 -4.82 1.37
C VAL A 22 -11.98 -5.27 2.82
N ASP A 23 -13.01 -5.95 3.31
CA ASP A 23 -13.11 -6.40 4.71
C ASP A 23 -12.83 -5.27 5.71
N GLY A 24 -13.30 -4.05 5.40
CA GLY A 24 -13.09 -2.88 6.25
C GLY A 24 -11.75 -2.20 6.07
N CYS A 25 -10.93 -2.62 5.10
CA CYS A 25 -9.57 -2.13 4.91
C CYS A 25 -9.42 -1.38 3.58
N HIS A 26 -8.66 -0.28 3.62
CA HIS A 26 -8.26 0.48 2.43
C HIS A 26 -6.84 0.18 1.97
N PHE A 27 -6.05 -0.54 2.77
CA PHE A 27 -4.63 -0.74 2.55
C PHE A 27 -4.25 -2.20 2.55
N VAL A 28 -3.13 -2.51 1.89
CA VAL A 28 -2.45 -3.78 2.06
C VAL A 28 -1.02 -3.49 2.51
N THR A 29 -0.51 -4.33 3.39
CA THR A 29 0.86 -4.26 3.88
C THR A 29 1.65 -5.39 3.28
N PHE A 30 2.74 -5.06 2.60
CA PHE A 30 3.67 -6.03 2.03
C PHE A 30 4.77 -6.30 3.04
N CYS A 31 4.81 -7.52 3.53
CA CYS A 31 5.83 -7.95 4.49
C CYS A 31 6.78 -8.89 3.78
N CYS A 32 8.04 -8.49 3.65
CA CYS A 32 9.07 -9.30 3.04
C CYS A 32 10.29 -9.27 3.96
N TRP A 33 10.63 -10.42 4.52
CA TRP A 33 11.72 -10.53 5.50
C TRP A 33 11.40 -9.64 6.72
N THR A 34 12.24 -8.65 6.99
CA THR A 34 12.06 -7.73 8.11
C THR A 34 11.51 -6.38 7.69
N ASP A 35 11.34 -6.15 6.39
CA ASP A 35 10.84 -4.89 5.87
C ASP A 35 9.33 -4.94 5.68
N VAL A 36 8.67 -3.82 5.98
CA VAL A 36 7.22 -3.67 5.86
C VAL A 36 6.94 -2.39 5.09
N THR A 37 6.18 -2.51 4.01
CA THR A 37 5.74 -1.37 3.21
C THR A 37 4.23 -1.44 2.97
N SER A 38 3.61 -0.30 2.70
CA SER A 38 2.16 -0.22 2.54
C SER A 38 1.76 0.29 1.17
N TYR A 39 0.59 -0.13 0.73
CA TYR A 39 -0.02 0.25 -0.53
C TYR A 39 -1.50 0.57 -0.31
N LEU A 40 -2.01 1.51 -1.09
CA LEU A 40 -3.43 1.86 -1.07
C LEU A 40 -4.17 1.01 -2.11
N ILE A 41 -5.31 0.45 -1.73
CA ILE A 41 -6.19 -0.27 -2.64
C ILE A 41 -6.97 0.77 -3.45
N VAL A 42 -6.79 0.78 -4.76
CA VAL A 42 -7.46 1.74 -5.64
C VAL A 42 -8.56 1.09 -6.50
N ASN A 43 -8.52 -0.22 -6.66
CA ASN A 43 -9.56 -0.97 -7.37
C ASN A 43 -9.63 -2.39 -6.82
N ALA A 44 -10.84 -2.92 -6.72
CA ALA A 44 -11.07 -4.28 -6.27
C ALA A 44 -12.04 -4.98 -7.22
N LYS A 45 -11.63 -6.13 -7.75
CA LYS A 45 -12.47 -6.91 -8.67
C LYS A 45 -12.28 -8.39 -8.40
N GLY A 46 -13.30 -9.02 -7.84
CA GLY A 46 -13.23 -10.44 -7.48
C GLY A 46 -12.11 -10.70 -6.48
N SER A 47 -11.19 -11.58 -6.82
CA SER A 47 -10.05 -11.93 -5.97
C SER A 47 -8.81 -11.06 -6.24
N SER A 48 -8.92 -10.06 -7.12
CA SER A 48 -7.79 -9.21 -7.51
C SER A 48 -7.95 -7.78 -6.98
N LEU A 49 -6.83 -7.18 -6.61
CA LEU A 49 -6.76 -5.78 -6.18
C LEU A 49 -5.73 -5.05 -7.02
N ASN A 50 -6.03 -3.79 -7.35
CA ASN A 50 -5.04 -2.87 -7.91
C ASN A 50 -4.60 -1.93 -6.79
N ILE A 51 -3.29 -1.73 -6.66
CA ILE A 51 -2.70 -0.98 -5.55
C ILE A 51 -1.69 0.04 -6.06
N ILE A 52 -1.55 1.14 -5.31
CA ILE A 52 -0.50 2.14 -5.55
C ILE A 52 0.31 2.31 -4.27
N PRO A 53 1.60 2.72 -4.39
CA PRO A 53 2.43 2.89 -3.19
C PRO A 53 1.94 4.01 -2.28
N VAL A 54 2.10 3.81 -0.98
CA VAL A 54 1.94 4.84 0.04
C VAL A 54 3.31 5.44 0.30
N HIS A 55 3.39 6.76 0.31
CA HIS A 55 4.65 7.47 0.57
C HIS A 55 4.80 7.71 2.06
N ALA A 56 5.88 7.19 2.63
CA ALA A 56 6.19 7.36 4.05
C ALA A 56 7.31 8.38 4.24
N LYS A 57 7.14 9.27 5.22
CA LYS A 57 8.18 10.23 5.60
C LYS A 57 8.47 10.07 7.09
N ILE A 58 9.76 10.09 7.43
CA ILE A 58 10.18 10.04 8.83
C ILE A 58 9.92 11.42 9.44
N VAL A 59 9.11 11.46 10.49
CA VAL A 59 8.79 12.70 11.21
C VAL A 59 9.50 12.77 12.56
N LYS A 60 10.00 11.65 13.06
CA LYS A 60 10.72 11.59 14.31
C LYS A 60 11.59 10.33 14.32
N GLY A 61 12.76 10.41 14.98
CA GLY A 61 13.65 9.27 15.10
C GLY A 61 14.47 9.01 13.86
N SER A 62 15.02 7.82 13.74
CA SER A 62 15.89 7.42 12.64
C SER A 62 15.63 5.98 12.23
N ALA A 63 15.63 5.71 10.92
CA ALA A 63 15.55 4.35 10.41
C ALA A 63 16.79 3.54 10.78
N ALA A 64 17.93 4.20 10.99
CA ALA A 64 19.19 3.54 11.29
C ALA A 64 19.20 2.83 12.65
N ASP A 65 18.43 3.32 13.62
CA ASP A 65 18.35 2.71 14.96
C ASP A 65 16.98 2.08 15.26
N GLY A 66 16.08 2.05 14.27
CA GLY A 66 14.76 1.47 14.43
C GLY A 66 13.76 2.34 15.20
N SER A 67 14.11 3.60 15.52
CA SER A 67 13.24 4.49 16.29
C SER A 67 12.35 5.37 15.43
N ALA A 68 12.37 5.19 14.10
CA ALA A 68 11.65 6.07 13.18
C ALA A 68 10.13 6.00 13.37
N GLU A 69 9.53 7.18 13.41
CA GLU A 69 8.08 7.33 13.32
C GLU A 69 7.77 7.90 11.94
N TYR A 70 6.77 7.34 11.30
CA TYR A 70 6.43 7.69 9.92
C TYR A 70 5.10 8.41 9.84
N GLU A 71 5.01 9.34 8.90
CA GLU A 71 3.76 9.92 8.46
C GLU A 71 3.52 9.49 7.02
N TYR A 72 2.29 9.14 6.67
CA TYR A 72 1.96 8.50 5.42
C TYR A 72 1.14 9.41 4.53
N PHE A 73 1.48 9.42 3.24
CA PHE A 73 0.89 10.30 2.24
C PHE A 73 0.53 9.50 0.98
N ILE A 74 -0.51 9.95 0.31
CA ILE A 74 -0.91 9.40 -0.99
C ILE A 74 -0.67 10.48 -2.05
N ASP A 75 -0.08 10.08 -3.18
CA ASP A 75 0.10 10.97 -4.32
C ASP A 75 -1.19 11.03 -5.13
N GLU A 76 -1.95 12.11 -4.97
CA GLU A 76 -3.22 12.31 -5.66
C GLU A 76 -3.06 12.32 -7.18
N LYS A 77 -1.93 12.84 -7.66
CA LYS A 77 -1.64 12.87 -9.08
C LYS A 77 -1.46 11.46 -9.64
N GLU A 78 -0.76 10.60 -8.93
CA GLU A 78 -0.60 9.20 -9.32
C GLU A 78 -1.94 8.48 -9.34
N TYR A 79 -2.76 8.70 -8.31
CA TYR A 79 -4.10 8.12 -8.27
C TYR A 79 -4.95 8.56 -9.47
N ASN A 80 -4.96 9.84 -9.80
CA ASN A 80 -5.74 10.37 -10.91
C ASN A 80 -5.24 9.82 -12.25
N THR A 81 -3.94 9.66 -12.43
CA THR A 81 -3.34 9.07 -13.63
C THR A 81 -3.79 7.62 -13.79
N GLU A 82 -3.74 6.84 -12.72
CA GLU A 82 -4.16 5.44 -12.75
C GLU A 82 -5.67 5.32 -12.98
N LEU A 83 -6.45 6.23 -12.40
CA LEU A 83 -7.90 6.27 -12.61
C LEU A 83 -8.25 6.52 -14.08
N GLU A 84 -7.56 7.44 -14.74
CA GLU A 84 -7.75 7.74 -16.16
C GLU A 84 -7.44 6.54 -17.05
N SER A 85 -6.41 5.77 -16.71
CA SER A 85 -6.04 4.56 -17.45
C SER A 85 -6.89 3.35 -17.07
N LYS A 86 -7.87 3.52 -16.18
CA LYS A 86 -8.71 2.44 -15.66
C LYS A 86 -7.86 1.36 -14.97
N PHE A 87 -6.80 1.79 -14.30
CA PHE A 87 -5.89 0.95 -13.53
C PHE A 87 -5.14 -0.09 -14.36
N LYS A 88 -4.96 0.13 -15.66
CA LYS A 88 -4.28 -0.83 -16.55
C LYS A 88 -2.80 -1.04 -16.19
N ASP A 89 -2.13 0.04 -15.77
CA ASP A 89 -0.70 0.01 -15.45
C ASP A 89 -0.43 -0.10 -13.96
N THR A 90 -1.47 -0.26 -13.17
CA THR A 90 -1.37 -0.34 -11.71
C THR A 90 -0.93 -1.74 -11.29
N HIS A 91 -0.12 -1.81 -10.25
CA HIS A 91 0.30 -3.08 -9.69
C HIS A 91 -0.92 -3.90 -9.23
N ARG A 92 -0.99 -5.15 -9.65
CA ARG A 92 -2.12 -6.03 -9.36
C ARG A 92 -1.69 -7.20 -8.48
N ILE A 93 -2.46 -7.46 -7.44
CA ILE A 93 -2.26 -8.60 -6.55
C ILE A 93 -3.53 -9.46 -6.53
N THR A 94 -3.36 -10.74 -6.27
CA THR A 94 -4.45 -11.73 -6.30
C THR A 94 -4.49 -12.51 -4.99
N LYS A 95 -5.70 -12.79 -4.52
CA LYS A 95 -5.90 -13.53 -3.28
C LYS A 95 -5.28 -14.93 -3.36
N THR A 96 -4.54 -15.27 -2.32
CA THR A 96 -3.89 -16.58 -2.19
C THR A 96 -4.92 -17.65 -1.90
N ARG A 97 -4.84 -18.78 -2.63
CA ARG A 97 -5.77 -19.91 -2.47
C ARG A 97 -5.20 -21.06 -1.62
N ALA A 98 -3.99 -20.91 -1.11
CA ALA A 98 -3.37 -21.97 -0.31
C ALA A 98 -4.09 -22.15 1.03
N LYS A 99 -4.31 -23.41 1.43
CA LYS A 99 -5.08 -23.75 2.64
C LYS A 99 -4.58 -23.13 3.94
N HIS A 100 -3.28 -22.90 4.03
CA HIS A 100 -2.65 -22.44 5.28
C HIS A 100 -2.08 -21.02 5.17
N ARG A 101 -2.44 -20.28 4.10
CA ARG A 101 -1.94 -18.95 3.89
C ARG A 101 -3.08 -18.00 3.53
N SER A 102 -3.16 -16.91 4.24
CA SER A 102 -4.09 -15.82 3.94
C SER A 102 -3.32 -14.64 3.35
N GLY A 103 -4.00 -13.83 2.56
CA GLY A 103 -3.42 -12.64 1.97
C GLY A 103 -3.41 -12.69 0.45
N TYR A 104 -2.64 -11.78 -0.13
CA TYR A 104 -2.55 -11.59 -1.58
C TYR A 104 -1.10 -11.76 -2.04
N HIS A 105 -0.92 -12.11 -3.30
CA HIS A 105 0.40 -12.25 -3.89
C HIS A 105 0.42 -11.61 -5.28
N ASP A 106 1.61 -11.23 -5.74
CA ASP A 106 1.81 -10.87 -7.13
C ASP A 106 2.46 -12.03 -7.87
N HIS A 107 2.48 -11.95 -9.21
CA HIS A 107 2.94 -13.05 -10.03
C HIS A 107 4.46 -13.27 -10.04
N GLY A 108 5.22 -12.42 -9.37
CA GLY A 108 6.68 -12.52 -9.39
C GLY A 108 7.31 -12.96 -8.09
N THR A 109 6.57 -13.00 -7.00
CA THR A 109 7.14 -13.31 -5.69
C THR A 109 6.46 -14.52 -5.06
N SER A 110 7.23 -15.52 -4.71
CA SER A 110 6.74 -16.76 -4.10
C SER A 110 6.82 -16.76 -2.58
N LYS A 111 7.56 -15.83 -1.98
CA LYS A 111 7.85 -15.87 -0.54
C LYS A 111 7.26 -14.73 0.28
N CYS A 112 6.82 -13.68 -0.36
CA CYS A 112 6.30 -12.50 0.32
C CYS A 112 4.85 -12.26 -0.08
N TYR A 113 4.05 -11.83 0.87
CA TYR A 113 2.61 -11.68 0.69
C TYR A 113 2.16 -10.30 1.12
N TYR A 114 1.02 -9.87 0.54
CA TYR A 114 0.32 -8.65 0.92
C TYR A 114 -0.84 -9.01 1.82
N HIS A 115 -0.96 -8.32 2.93
CA HIS A 115 -2.06 -8.54 3.89
C HIS A 115 -2.92 -7.29 4.01
N LEU A 116 -4.24 -7.48 4.11
CA LEU A 116 -5.15 -6.35 4.32
C LEU A 116 -4.81 -5.64 5.62
N SER A 117 -4.88 -4.30 5.59
CA SER A 117 -4.54 -3.46 6.72
C SER A 117 -5.49 -2.26 6.76
N ASP A 118 -5.95 -1.88 7.94
CA ASP A 118 -6.84 -0.74 8.12
C ASP A 118 -6.07 0.60 8.12
N GLU A 119 -4.78 0.55 8.29
CA GLU A 119 -3.93 1.75 8.22
C GLU A 119 -2.56 1.39 7.62
N PRO A 120 -1.86 2.36 7.03
CA PRO A 120 -0.55 2.10 6.45
C PRO A 120 0.51 1.87 7.53
N ARG A 121 1.51 1.05 7.18
CA ARG A 121 2.62 0.73 8.07
C ARG A 121 3.92 0.71 7.29
N GLU A 122 4.98 1.14 7.93
CA GLU A 122 6.32 1.10 7.37
C GLU A 122 7.29 0.63 8.46
N TYR A 123 8.20 -0.24 8.11
CA TYR A 123 9.23 -0.70 9.04
C TYR A 123 10.48 -1.12 8.27
N TYR A 124 11.61 -0.73 8.78
CA TYR A 124 12.91 -1.15 8.27
C TYR A 124 13.75 -1.64 9.43
N ASP A 125 14.28 -2.86 9.33
CA ASP A 125 15.12 -3.44 10.36
C ASP A 125 16.58 -3.03 10.13
N PRO A 126 17.15 -2.16 10.97
CA PRO A 126 18.52 -1.69 10.79
C PRO A 126 19.58 -2.75 11.08
N SER A 127 19.21 -3.84 11.73
CA SER A 127 20.15 -4.91 12.05
C SER A 127 20.32 -5.92 10.91
N PHE A 128 19.55 -5.76 9.87
CA PHE A 128 19.56 -6.71 8.74
C PHE A 128 20.46 -6.32 7.58
#